data_9ed4adaa5f820855e9745b5160453c52
#
_entry.id   9ed4adaa5f820855e9745b5160453c52
#
_cell.length_a   1.000
_cell.length_b   1.000
_cell.length_c   1.000
_cell.angle_alpha   90.00
_cell.angle_beta   90.00
_cell.angle_gamma   90.00
#
_symmetry.space_group_name_H-M   'P 1'
#
loop_
_entity.id
_entity.type
_entity.pdbx_description
1 polymer ?
#
loop_
_entity_poly.entity_id
_entity_poly.type
_entity_poly.pdbx_seq_one_letter_code
_entity_poly.pdbx_strand_id
1 'polypeptide(L)'
;MRQILIAGNWKMNCTVEEAETFFKHFKLQKKEGVEMLICPPFTDLPLTNFFLARTSVRWGAQNVYPEEKGAFTGEISPAMLKGLGCSYVICGHSERREILGESDEFIARKVKTVKEHGMTPILCVGETAEERKNGQTEERIASEIRSALWGIDKKDVGSLVIAYEPIWAIGSGAAATAEDAEAVCAFIRETVKDIAGKKAASDIRILYGGSVKSENIADFLKEKDIDGALIGGASLKPEDFLSIYEKAGK
;
A
#
# COMPACT_ATOMS: atom_id res chain seq x y z
N MET A 1 -10.32 -15.07 -9.21
CA MET A 1 -9.97 -14.51 -7.88
C MET A 1 -8.87 -13.48 -8.08
N ARG A 2 -8.90 -12.36 -7.32
CA ARG A 2 -7.81 -11.38 -7.32
C ARG A 2 -6.59 -11.98 -6.61
N GLN A 3 -5.40 -11.62 -7.09
CA GLN A 3 -4.15 -12.05 -6.46
C GLN A 3 -3.97 -11.35 -5.11
N ILE A 4 -3.62 -12.11 -4.08
CA ILE A 4 -3.32 -11.54 -2.75
C ILE A 4 -2.01 -10.76 -2.82
N LEU A 5 -1.97 -9.57 -2.18
CA LEU A 5 -0.77 -8.75 -2.05
C LEU A 5 -0.38 -8.58 -0.57
N ILE A 6 0.79 -9.08 -0.19
CA ILE A 6 1.40 -8.85 1.11
C ILE A 6 2.49 -7.81 0.95
N ALA A 7 2.20 -6.58 1.35
CA ALA A 7 3.06 -5.42 1.16
C ALA A 7 3.66 -4.95 2.50
N GLY A 8 4.98 -4.85 2.57
CA GLY A 8 5.70 -4.33 3.72
C GLY A 8 6.03 -2.85 3.53
N ASN A 9 5.51 -1.98 4.38
CA ASN A 9 5.91 -0.59 4.50
C ASN A 9 6.89 -0.44 5.67
N TRP A 10 8.16 -0.30 5.36
CA TRP A 10 9.21 -0.18 6.40
C TRP A 10 9.18 1.16 7.13
N LYS A 11 8.45 2.13 6.58
CA LYS A 11 8.41 3.50 7.11
C LYS A 11 9.83 4.07 7.22
N MET A 12 10.13 4.90 8.22
CA MET A 12 11.46 5.47 8.46
C MET A 12 12.26 4.55 9.40
N ASN A 13 12.54 3.33 8.93
CA ASN A 13 13.34 2.34 9.68
C ASN A 13 14.37 1.69 8.76
N CYS A 14 15.37 1.11 9.37
CA CYS A 14 16.52 0.44 8.79
C CYS A 14 17.56 1.42 8.20
N THR A 15 18.79 1.20 8.61
CA THR A 15 19.98 1.67 7.93
C THR A 15 20.32 0.69 6.80
N VAL A 16 21.22 1.08 5.89
CA VAL A 16 21.67 0.20 4.79
C VAL A 16 22.24 -1.13 5.33
N GLU A 17 22.94 -1.11 6.47
CA GLU A 17 23.50 -2.31 7.10
C GLU A 17 22.41 -3.23 7.67
N GLU A 18 21.38 -2.66 8.29
CA GLU A 18 20.22 -3.40 8.80
C GLU A 18 19.40 -3.99 7.65
N ALA A 19 19.20 -3.23 6.58
CA ALA A 19 18.52 -3.70 5.36
C ALA A 19 19.32 -4.84 4.71
N GLU A 20 20.65 -4.75 4.62
CA GLU A 20 21.51 -5.84 4.12
C GLU A 20 21.33 -7.11 4.97
N THR A 21 21.32 -6.95 6.28
CA THR A 21 21.11 -8.06 7.23
C THR A 21 19.75 -8.69 7.03
N PHE A 22 18.69 -7.88 6.88
CA PHE A 22 17.35 -8.36 6.55
C PHE A 22 17.36 -9.22 5.28
N PHE A 23 17.90 -8.73 4.17
CA PHE A 23 17.88 -9.45 2.89
C PHE A 23 18.73 -10.73 2.92
N LYS A 24 19.80 -10.78 3.68
CA LYS A 24 20.60 -12.02 3.87
C LYS A 24 19.78 -13.15 4.52
N HIS A 25 18.84 -12.81 5.41
CA HIS A 25 17.99 -13.76 6.11
C HIS A 25 16.63 -13.97 5.43
N PHE A 26 16.21 -13.06 4.56
CA PHE A 26 14.91 -13.11 3.88
C PHE A 26 14.93 -14.09 2.72
N LYS A 27 14.39 -15.30 2.92
CA LYS A 27 14.37 -16.40 1.96
C LYS A 27 12.94 -16.76 1.61
N LEU A 28 12.34 -16.07 0.65
CA LEU A 28 10.98 -16.32 0.21
C LEU A 28 10.89 -17.58 -0.66
N GLN A 29 10.00 -18.50 -0.29
CA GLN A 29 9.51 -19.53 -1.18
C GLN A 29 8.26 -19.04 -1.89
N LYS A 30 8.29 -18.96 -3.22
CA LYS A 30 7.17 -18.46 -4.02
C LYS A 30 5.91 -19.29 -3.79
N LYS A 31 4.80 -18.63 -3.47
CA LYS A 31 3.48 -19.20 -3.32
C LYS A 31 2.59 -18.73 -4.46
N GLU A 32 1.86 -19.64 -5.09
CA GLU A 32 0.93 -19.29 -6.16
C GLU A 32 -0.25 -18.46 -5.61
N GLY A 33 -0.69 -17.47 -6.37
CA GLY A 33 -1.79 -16.58 -5.99
C GLY A 33 -1.42 -15.51 -4.96
N VAL A 34 -0.20 -15.49 -4.42
CA VAL A 34 0.26 -14.49 -3.44
C VAL A 34 1.48 -13.75 -3.97
N GLU A 35 1.40 -12.43 -3.99
CA GLU A 35 2.50 -11.51 -4.33
C GLU A 35 3.09 -10.92 -3.06
N MET A 36 4.42 -10.83 -3.00
CA MET A 36 5.16 -10.17 -1.92
C MET A 36 5.76 -8.87 -2.44
N LEU A 37 5.60 -7.79 -1.66
CA LEU A 37 6.13 -6.47 -1.95
C LEU A 37 6.86 -5.91 -0.73
N ILE A 38 8.03 -5.29 -0.94
CA ILE A 38 8.78 -4.56 0.09
C ILE A 38 8.92 -3.10 -0.34
N CYS A 39 8.52 -2.16 0.52
CA CYS A 39 8.69 -0.72 0.34
C CYS A 39 9.64 -0.19 1.43
N PRO A 40 10.95 -0.22 1.19
CA PRO A 40 11.96 0.29 2.13
C PRO A 40 12.11 1.81 2.00
N PRO A 41 12.88 2.49 2.88
CA PRO A 41 13.33 3.86 2.65
C PRO A 41 14.04 4.04 1.31
N PHE A 42 14.06 5.25 0.77
CA PHE A 42 14.73 5.55 -0.50
C PHE A 42 16.21 5.19 -0.51
N THR A 43 16.89 5.34 0.65
CA THR A 43 18.30 5.00 0.85
C THR A 43 18.61 3.54 0.59
N ASP A 44 17.62 2.66 0.77
CA ASP A 44 17.79 1.21 0.68
C ASP A 44 17.31 0.63 -0.66
N LEU A 45 16.69 1.45 -1.53
CA LEU A 45 16.19 0.99 -2.82
C LEU A 45 17.28 0.40 -3.73
N PRO A 46 18.48 0.97 -3.85
CA PRO A 46 19.56 0.36 -4.64
C PRO A 46 19.96 -1.03 -4.12
N LEU A 47 20.05 -1.17 -2.80
CA LEU A 47 20.35 -2.43 -2.15
C LEU A 47 19.21 -3.46 -2.34
N THR A 48 17.97 -3.00 -2.20
CA THR A 48 16.77 -3.82 -2.44
C THR A 48 16.74 -4.38 -3.86
N ASN A 49 17.01 -3.54 -4.86
CA ASN A 49 17.15 -3.98 -6.25
C ASN A 49 18.26 -5.04 -6.39
N PHE A 50 19.42 -4.82 -5.79
CA PHE A 50 20.53 -5.79 -5.84
C PHE A 50 20.13 -7.18 -5.33
N PHE A 51 19.44 -7.25 -4.18
CA PHE A 51 19.03 -8.52 -3.59
C PHE A 51 17.81 -9.16 -4.25
N LEU A 52 16.85 -8.37 -4.72
CA LEU A 52 15.54 -8.87 -5.15
C LEU A 52 15.35 -9.00 -6.66
N ALA A 53 16.21 -8.40 -7.51
CA ALA A 53 16.04 -8.35 -8.97
C ALA A 53 15.90 -9.74 -9.65
N ARG A 54 16.39 -10.80 -9.02
CA ARG A 54 16.33 -12.17 -9.53
C ARG A 54 15.39 -13.07 -8.73
N THR A 55 14.49 -12.47 -7.96
CA THR A 55 13.52 -13.20 -7.14
C THR A 55 12.10 -12.92 -7.63
N SER A 56 11.10 -13.54 -7.00
CA SER A 56 9.69 -13.26 -7.24
C SER A 56 9.15 -12.11 -6.38
N VAL A 57 9.98 -11.55 -5.49
CA VAL A 57 9.59 -10.44 -4.61
C VAL A 57 9.61 -9.14 -5.40
N ARG A 58 8.55 -8.33 -5.27
CA ARG A 58 8.48 -6.98 -5.81
C ARG A 58 8.99 -5.98 -4.77
N TRP A 59 9.46 -4.83 -5.27
CA TRP A 59 9.77 -3.70 -4.39
C TRP A 59 9.18 -2.41 -4.94
N GLY A 60 8.98 -1.48 -4.04
CA GLY A 60 8.36 -0.20 -4.32
C GLY A 60 8.91 0.89 -3.43
N ALA A 61 8.45 2.11 -3.66
CA ALA A 61 8.82 3.27 -2.87
C ALA A 61 7.70 3.66 -1.89
N GLN A 62 8.08 4.33 -0.82
CA GLN A 62 7.14 4.84 0.20
C GLN A 62 6.49 6.16 -0.17
N ASN A 63 7.00 6.83 -1.19
CA ASN A 63 6.55 8.14 -1.67
C ASN A 63 7.15 8.44 -3.05
N VAL A 64 6.67 9.51 -3.68
CA VAL A 64 7.21 10.10 -4.90
C VAL A 64 6.88 11.59 -4.95
N TYR A 65 7.69 12.38 -5.61
CA TYR A 65 7.32 13.74 -6.01
C TYR A 65 6.77 13.73 -7.44
N PRO A 66 5.65 14.44 -7.74
CA PRO A 66 4.95 14.30 -9.03
C PRO A 66 5.56 15.13 -10.16
N GLU A 67 6.86 15.29 -10.18
CA GLU A 67 7.59 15.97 -11.25
C GLU A 67 8.76 15.12 -11.74
N GLU A 68 9.04 15.17 -13.04
CA GLU A 68 10.12 14.39 -13.66
C GLU A 68 11.52 14.79 -13.15
N LYS A 69 11.73 16.09 -13.02
CA LYS A 69 12.99 16.71 -12.57
C LYS A 69 12.76 18.17 -12.25
N GLY A 70 13.67 18.80 -11.55
CA GLY A 70 13.58 20.23 -11.30
C GLY A 70 14.19 20.67 -9.97
N ALA A 71 13.88 21.90 -9.59
CA ALA A 71 14.35 22.52 -8.35
C ALA A 71 13.48 22.10 -7.14
N PHE A 72 13.54 20.81 -6.81
CA PHE A 72 12.79 20.18 -5.73
C PHE A 72 13.78 19.45 -4.81
N THR A 73 14.63 20.21 -4.13
CA THR A 73 15.72 19.68 -3.32
C THR A 73 15.22 18.69 -2.28
N GLY A 74 15.76 17.46 -2.32
CA GLY A 74 15.40 16.36 -1.41
C GLY A 74 14.30 15.43 -1.92
N GLU A 75 13.60 15.78 -3.01
CA GLU A 75 12.52 14.96 -3.55
C GLU A 75 13.03 13.91 -4.55
N ILE A 76 12.25 12.85 -4.70
CA ILE A 76 12.54 11.70 -5.56
C ILE A 76 11.50 11.64 -6.68
N SER A 77 11.98 11.70 -7.93
CA SER A 77 11.12 11.68 -9.11
C SER A 77 10.66 10.27 -9.49
N PRO A 78 9.56 10.13 -10.26
CA PRO A 78 9.09 8.84 -10.75
C PRO A 78 10.13 8.17 -11.68
N ALA A 79 10.88 8.93 -12.46
CA ALA A 79 11.95 8.41 -13.32
C ALA A 79 13.09 7.79 -12.51
N MET A 80 13.48 8.40 -11.37
CA MET A 80 14.46 7.82 -10.44
C MET A 80 13.99 6.49 -9.86
N LEU A 81 12.73 6.40 -9.43
CA LEU A 81 12.15 5.17 -8.90
C LEU A 81 12.07 4.06 -9.95
N LYS A 82 11.65 4.41 -11.16
CA LYS A 82 11.61 3.47 -12.28
C LYS A 82 12.99 2.94 -12.64
N GLY A 83 14.01 3.81 -12.63
CA GLY A 83 15.41 3.43 -12.85
C GLY A 83 15.95 2.46 -11.79
N LEU A 84 15.42 2.50 -10.57
CA LEU A 84 15.73 1.57 -9.49
C LEU A 84 14.87 0.30 -9.52
N GLY A 85 14.02 0.11 -10.55
CA GLY A 85 13.20 -1.08 -10.73
C GLY A 85 11.97 -1.13 -9.83
N CYS A 86 11.58 -0.04 -9.20
CA CYS A 86 10.35 0.03 -8.42
C CYS A 86 9.14 -0.31 -9.30
N SER A 87 8.28 -1.17 -8.79
CA SER A 87 7.03 -1.56 -9.46
C SER A 87 5.79 -0.99 -8.78
N TYR A 88 5.92 -0.53 -7.54
CA TYR A 88 4.86 0.07 -6.72
C TYR A 88 5.33 1.36 -6.08
N VAL A 89 4.37 2.24 -5.73
CA VAL A 89 4.63 3.45 -4.92
C VAL A 89 3.45 3.67 -3.98
N ILE A 90 3.73 3.82 -2.70
CA ILE A 90 2.74 4.21 -1.69
C ILE A 90 2.44 5.71 -1.88
N CYS A 91 1.16 6.06 -1.99
CA CYS A 91 0.69 7.43 -2.18
C CYS A 91 -0.32 7.78 -1.09
N GLY A 92 -0.11 8.88 -0.38
CA GLY A 92 -1.07 9.40 0.59
C GLY A 92 -1.18 8.59 1.88
N HIS A 93 -0.11 7.90 2.31
CA HIS A 93 -0.09 7.24 3.62
C HIS A 93 -0.49 8.21 4.73
N SER A 94 -1.25 7.75 5.72
CA SER A 94 -1.79 8.57 6.80
C SER A 94 -0.75 9.47 7.49
N GLU A 95 0.46 8.96 7.73
CA GLU A 95 1.55 9.77 8.31
C GLU A 95 1.92 10.96 7.42
N ARG A 96 1.82 10.83 6.09
CA ARG A 96 2.12 11.94 5.17
C ARG A 96 1.00 12.96 5.12
N ARG A 97 -0.25 12.53 5.28
CA ARG A 97 -1.42 13.41 5.37
C ARG A 97 -1.42 14.18 6.68
N GLU A 98 -1.34 13.48 7.80
CA GLU A 98 -1.53 14.03 9.14
C GLU A 98 -0.29 14.80 9.67
N ILE A 99 0.92 14.28 9.41
CA ILE A 99 2.16 14.84 9.96
C ILE A 99 2.84 15.78 8.97
N LEU A 100 2.86 15.43 7.69
CA LEU A 100 3.58 16.18 6.65
C LEU A 100 2.66 17.08 5.81
N GLY A 101 1.34 17.08 6.06
CA GLY A 101 0.38 18.02 5.48
C GLY A 101 0.12 17.80 3.99
N GLU A 102 0.25 16.58 3.47
CA GLU A 102 -0.05 16.30 2.05
C GLU A 102 -1.55 16.39 1.79
N SER A 103 -1.95 17.28 0.87
CA SER A 103 -3.35 17.45 0.47
C SER A 103 -3.82 16.35 -0.49
N ASP A 104 -5.14 16.18 -0.59
CA ASP A 104 -5.75 15.23 -1.52
C ASP A 104 -5.38 15.51 -2.98
N GLU A 105 -5.28 16.79 -3.37
CA GLU A 105 -4.88 17.21 -4.72
C GLU A 105 -3.42 16.85 -5.01
N PHE A 106 -2.54 17.00 -4.01
CA PHE A 106 -1.14 16.64 -4.17
C PHE A 106 -0.99 15.12 -4.29
N ILE A 107 -1.76 14.36 -3.52
CA ILE A 107 -1.80 12.90 -3.59
C ILE A 107 -2.36 12.43 -4.94
N ALA A 108 -3.42 13.07 -5.45
CA ALA A 108 -3.97 12.78 -6.78
C ALA A 108 -2.92 12.93 -7.88
N ARG A 109 -2.10 13.99 -7.85
CA ARG A 109 -0.98 14.18 -8.77
C ARG A 109 0.03 13.04 -8.66
N LYS A 110 0.37 12.57 -7.46
CA LYS A 110 1.28 11.43 -7.25
C LYS A 110 0.71 10.15 -7.86
N VAL A 111 -0.55 9.83 -7.57
CA VAL A 111 -1.23 8.63 -8.12
C VAL A 111 -1.19 8.63 -9.64
N LYS A 112 -1.54 9.77 -10.27
CA LYS A 112 -1.51 9.94 -11.71
C LYS A 112 -0.09 9.73 -12.27
N THR A 113 0.88 10.44 -11.72
CA THR A 113 2.28 10.37 -12.17
C THR A 113 2.87 8.96 -12.05
N VAL A 114 2.62 8.26 -10.94
CA VAL A 114 3.05 6.86 -10.74
C VAL A 114 2.48 5.97 -11.84
N LYS A 115 1.20 6.13 -12.14
CA LYS A 115 0.52 5.35 -13.18
C LYS A 115 1.09 5.64 -14.57
N GLU A 116 1.31 6.91 -14.91
CA GLU A 116 1.88 7.34 -16.20
C GLU A 116 3.29 6.77 -16.43
N HIS A 117 4.06 6.54 -15.35
CA HIS A 117 5.38 5.90 -15.42
C HIS A 117 5.35 4.37 -15.40
N GLY A 118 4.17 3.75 -15.52
CA GLY A 118 4.02 2.29 -15.57
C GLY A 118 4.38 1.60 -14.26
N MET A 119 4.23 2.30 -13.13
CA MET A 119 4.26 1.74 -11.78
C MET A 119 2.83 1.64 -11.24
N THR A 120 2.62 0.85 -10.21
CA THR A 120 1.32 0.69 -9.57
C THR A 120 1.26 1.55 -8.30
N PRO A 121 0.38 2.55 -8.23
CA PRO A 121 0.17 3.29 -7.00
C PRO A 121 -0.59 2.44 -5.99
N ILE A 122 -0.18 2.51 -4.71
CA ILE A 122 -0.94 2.05 -3.55
C ILE A 122 -1.50 3.30 -2.89
N LEU A 123 -2.76 3.61 -3.18
CA LEU A 123 -3.45 4.74 -2.58
C LEU A 123 -3.88 4.38 -1.16
N CYS A 124 -3.37 5.09 -0.17
CA CYS A 124 -3.82 4.98 1.21
C CYS A 124 -5.00 5.90 1.47
N VAL A 125 -6.04 5.35 2.06
CA VAL A 125 -7.27 6.04 2.48
C VAL A 125 -7.68 5.59 3.87
N GLY A 126 -8.28 6.48 4.64
CA GLY A 126 -8.73 6.11 5.97
C GLY A 126 -9.23 7.28 6.81
N GLU A 127 -9.96 6.96 7.85
CA GLU A 127 -10.56 7.91 8.77
C GLU A 127 -9.80 8.00 10.09
N THR A 128 -9.84 9.18 10.69
CA THR A 128 -9.39 9.43 12.07
C THR A 128 -10.38 8.88 13.10
N ALA A 129 -9.97 8.80 14.36
CA ALA A 129 -10.85 8.41 15.45
C ALA A 129 -12.05 9.37 15.62
N GLU A 130 -11.86 10.66 15.36
CA GLU A 130 -12.91 11.66 15.44
C GLU A 130 -13.92 11.49 14.30
N GLU A 131 -13.46 11.34 13.06
CA GLU A 131 -14.33 11.09 11.90
C GLU A 131 -15.16 9.81 12.08
N ARG A 132 -14.53 8.72 12.57
CA ARG A 132 -15.24 7.47 12.87
C ARG A 132 -16.33 7.67 13.93
N LYS A 133 -16.00 8.35 15.02
CA LYS A 133 -16.96 8.64 16.10
C LYS A 133 -18.15 9.47 15.60
N ASN A 134 -17.92 10.37 14.66
CA ASN A 134 -18.92 11.23 14.07
C ASN A 134 -19.70 10.57 12.91
N GLY A 135 -19.42 9.29 12.58
CA GLY A 135 -20.06 8.59 11.47
C GLY A 135 -19.64 9.06 10.08
N GLN A 136 -18.46 9.69 9.96
CA GLN A 136 -17.96 10.30 8.72
C GLN A 136 -16.99 9.40 7.93
N THR A 137 -16.81 8.15 8.35
CA THR A 137 -15.90 7.18 7.71
C THR A 137 -16.12 7.09 6.20
N GLU A 138 -17.36 6.84 5.77
CA GLU A 138 -17.68 6.66 4.35
C GLU A 138 -17.48 7.96 3.55
N GLU A 139 -17.89 9.09 4.09
CA GLU A 139 -17.71 10.39 3.45
C GLU A 139 -16.24 10.71 3.23
N ARG A 140 -15.41 10.53 4.27
CA ARG A 140 -13.96 10.75 4.21
C ARG A 140 -13.30 9.89 3.15
N ILE A 141 -13.51 8.59 3.21
CA ILE A 141 -12.92 7.61 2.29
C ILE A 141 -13.39 7.86 0.85
N ALA A 142 -14.68 8.12 0.64
CA ALA A 142 -15.19 8.43 -0.69
C ALA A 142 -14.59 9.72 -1.27
N SER A 143 -14.37 10.74 -0.44
CA SER A 143 -13.70 11.99 -0.84
C SER A 143 -12.27 11.74 -1.29
N GLU A 144 -11.47 11.01 -0.50
CA GLU A 144 -10.08 10.66 -0.81
C GLU A 144 -9.96 9.86 -2.12
N ILE A 145 -10.84 8.86 -2.30
CA ILE A 145 -10.86 8.05 -3.52
C ILE A 145 -11.24 8.88 -4.74
N ARG A 146 -12.30 9.70 -4.64
CA ARG A 146 -12.73 10.55 -5.75
C ARG A 146 -11.65 11.54 -6.16
N SER A 147 -10.99 12.18 -5.20
CA SER A 147 -9.88 13.08 -5.46
C SER A 147 -8.72 12.35 -6.16
N ALA A 148 -8.27 11.23 -5.60
CA ALA A 148 -7.11 10.49 -6.11
C ALA A 148 -7.34 9.86 -7.49
N LEU A 149 -8.57 9.47 -7.82
CA LEU A 149 -8.93 8.90 -9.12
C LEU A 149 -9.31 9.95 -10.16
N TRP A 150 -9.36 11.24 -9.78
CA TRP A 150 -9.63 12.31 -10.74
C TRP A 150 -8.59 12.37 -11.84
N GLY A 151 -9.04 12.24 -13.09
CA GLY A 151 -8.16 12.26 -14.26
C GLY A 151 -7.41 10.94 -14.54
N ILE A 152 -7.75 9.86 -13.82
CA ILE A 152 -7.30 8.50 -14.17
C ILE A 152 -8.32 7.89 -15.14
N ASP A 153 -7.84 7.31 -16.24
CA ASP A 153 -8.70 6.59 -17.19
C ASP A 153 -9.41 5.43 -16.46
N LYS A 154 -10.75 5.33 -16.62
CA LYS A 154 -11.56 4.27 -15.98
C LYS A 154 -11.04 2.85 -16.21
N LYS A 155 -10.48 2.59 -17.41
CA LYS A 155 -9.86 1.29 -17.75
C LYS A 155 -8.62 0.97 -16.92
N ASP A 156 -7.93 1.98 -16.40
CA ASP A 156 -6.69 1.84 -15.64
C ASP A 156 -6.91 1.72 -14.14
N VAL A 157 -8.08 2.16 -13.62
CA VAL A 157 -8.39 2.14 -12.18
C VAL A 157 -8.29 0.74 -11.59
N GLY A 158 -8.74 -0.29 -12.29
CA GLY A 158 -8.67 -1.67 -11.80
C GLY A 158 -7.24 -2.22 -11.59
N SER A 159 -6.23 -1.53 -12.13
CA SER A 159 -4.82 -1.91 -11.96
C SER A 159 -4.13 -1.22 -10.78
N LEU A 160 -4.81 -0.30 -10.11
CA LEU A 160 -4.33 0.34 -8.89
C LEU A 160 -4.52 -0.60 -7.70
N VAL A 161 -3.95 -0.20 -6.57
CA VAL A 161 -4.18 -0.81 -5.26
C VAL A 161 -4.69 0.29 -4.32
N ILE A 162 -5.68 -0.03 -3.47
CA ILE A 162 -6.12 0.84 -2.38
C ILE A 162 -5.78 0.15 -1.07
N ALA A 163 -5.18 0.88 -0.12
CA ALA A 163 -4.94 0.42 1.24
C ALA A 163 -5.85 1.18 2.20
N TYR A 164 -6.74 0.47 2.88
CA TYR A 164 -7.55 1.02 3.94
C TYR A 164 -6.75 1.08 5.24
N GLU A 165 -6.52 2.28 5.73
CA GLU A 165 -5.81 2.56 6.97
C GLU A 165 -6.79 3.09 8.02
N PRO A 166 -7.30 2.23 8.95
CA PRO A 166 -8.02 2.75 10.12
C PRO A 166 -7.02 3.53 11.00
N ILE A 167 -6.91 4.86 10.81
CA ILE A 167 -5.86 5.69 11.45
C ILE A 167 -5.90 5.55 12.97
N TRP A 168 -7.10 5.40 13.53
CA TRP A 168 -7.34 5.16 14.95
C TRP A 168 -6.75 3.85 15.49
N ALA A 169 -6.50 2.87 14.60
CA ALA A 169 -5.94 1.56 14.96
C ALA A 169 -4.42 1.45 14.65
N ILE A 170 -3.82 2.46 14.00
CA ILE A 170 -2.40 2.42 13.64
C ILE A 170 -1.56 2.80 14.87
N GLY A 171 -0.68 1.88 15.30
CA GLY A 171 0.25 2.14 16.41
C GLY A 171 -0.39 2.23 17.79
N SER A 172 -1.71 2.14 17.91
CA SER A 172 -2.42 2.24 19.19
C SER A 172 -2.51 0.93 19.97
N GLY A 173 -2.14 -0.20 19.35
CA GLY A 173 -2.36 -1.55 19.90
C GLY A 173 -3.81 -2.02 19.74
N ALA A 174 -4.76 -1.17 19.37
CA ALA A 174 -6.10 -1.57 18.94
C ALA A 174 -6.04 -2.10 17.50
N ALA A 175 -6.76 -3.18 17.22
CA ALA A 175 -6.94 -3.68 15.87
C ALA A 175 -8.43 -3.59 15.53
N ALA A 176 -8.76 -3.19 14.30
CA ALA A 176 -10.09 -3.39 13.78
C ALA A 176 -10.35 -4.91 13.67
N THR A 177 -11.59 -5.34 13.87
CA THR A 177 -11.96 -6.73 13.58
C THR A 177 -11.94 -6.97 12.06
N ALA A 178 -11.90 -8.22 11.64
CA ALA A 178 -11.98 -8.55 10.21
C ALA A 178 -13.29 -8.04 9.60
N GLU A 179 -14.39 -8.16 10.35
CA GLU A 179 -15.71 -7.68 9.95
C GLU A 179 -15.78 -6.16 9.82
N ASP A 180 -15.17 -5.41 10.75
CA ASP A 180 -15.07 -3.95 10.67
C ASP A 180 -14.28 -3.51 9.41
N ALA A 181 -13.16 -4.19 9.15
CA ALA A 181 -12.33 -3.92 7.98
C ALA A 181 -13.05 -4.28 6.67
N GLU A 182 -13.76 -5.41 6.65
CA GLU A 182 -14.56 -5.85 5.49
C GLU A 182 -15.65 -4.84 5.14
N ALA A 183 -16.39 -4.35 6.13
CA ALA A 183 -17.45 -3.36 5.89
C ALA A 183 -16.91 -2.14 5.14
N VAL A 184 -15.74 -1.62 5.54
CA VAL A 184 -15.11 -0.47 4.89
C VAL A 184 -14.50 -0.86 3.52
N CYS A 185 -13.85 -2.01 3.41
CA CYS A 185 -13.29 -2.49 2.13
C CYS A 185 -14.38 -2.73 1.07
N ALA A 186 -15.53 -3.26 1.48
CA ALA A 186 -16.71 -3.39 0.62
C ALA A 186 -17.23 -2.03 0.14
N PHE A 187 -17.30 -1.04 1.05
CA PHE A 187 -17.67 0.34 0.69
C PHE A 187 -16.66 0.97 -0.29
N ILE A 188 -15.34 0.77 -0.07
CA ILE A 188 -14.29 1.23 -1.00
C ILE A 188 -14.53 0.63 -2.40
N ARG A 189 -14.82 -0.66 -2.48
CA ARG A 189 -15.06 -1.34 -3.76
C ARG A 189 -16.32 -0.85 -4.46
N GLU A 190 -17.39 -0.59 -3.74
CA GLU A 190 -18.62 -0.01 -4.30
C GLU A 190 -18.35 1.43 -4.80
N THR A 191 -17.59 2.24 -4.04
CA THR A 191 -17.17 3.58 -4.47
C THR A 191 -16.36 3.53 -5.77
N VAL A 192 -15.43 2.59 -5.90
CA VAL A 192 -14.69 2.38 -7.17
C VAL A 192 -15.63 1.96 -8.31
N LYS A 193 -16.62 1.13 -8.03
CA LYS A 193 -17.62 0.72 -9.02
C LYS A 193 -18.43 1.91 -9.53
N ASP A 194 -18.83 2.82 -8.66
CA ASP A 194 -19.56 4.03 -9.04
C ASP A 194 -18.72 4.97 -9.92
N ILE A 195 -17.43 5.09 -9.62
CA ILE A 195 -16.50 5.97 -10.35
C ILE A 195 -16.10 5.35 -11.70
N ALA A 196 -15.68 4.08 -11.72
CA ALA A 196 -14.97 3.47 -12.83
C ALA A 196 -15.66 2.21 -13.42
N GLY A 197 -16.78 1.78 -12.82
CA GLY A 197 -17.59 0.67 -13.30
C GLY A 197 -17.21 -0.69 -12.71
N LYS A 198 -18.07 -1.69 -12.97
CA LYS A 198 -17.98 -3.04 -12.39
C LYS A 198 -16.64 -3.74 -12.66
N LYS A 199 -16.07 -3.56 -13.85
CA LYS A 199 -14.79 -4.19 -14.23
C LYS A 199 -13.65 -3.68 -13.35
N ALA A 200 -13.50 -2.37 -13.19
CA ALA A 200 -12.49 -1.76 -12.32
C ALA A 200 -12.65 -2.24 -10.87
N ALA A 201 -13.88 -2.23 -10.35
CA ALA A 201 -14.18 -2.71 -9.00
C ALA A 201 -13.85 -4.19 -8.78
N SER A 202 -14.04 -5.03 -9.81
CA SER A 202 -13.70 -6.45 -9.70
C SER A 202 -12.19 -6.72 -9.75
N ASP A 203 -11.43 -5.87 -10.40
CA ASP A 203 -10.00 -6.07 -10.64
C ASP A 203 -9.11 -5.41 -9.58
N ILE A 204 -9.54 -4.26 -9.03
CA ILE A 204 -8.76 -3.51 -8.04
C ILE A 204 -8.53 -4.35 -6.77
N ARG A 205 -7.30 -4.32 -6.27
CA ARG A 205 -6.95 -4.95 -5.00
C ARG A 205 -7.11 -3.97 -3.85
N ILE A 206 -7.74 -4.39 -2.78
CA ILE A 206 -7.94 -3.60 -1.57
C ILE A 206 -7.21 -4.29 -0.43
N LEU A 207 -6.31 -3.57 0.22
CA LEU A 207 -5.48 -4.05 1.32
C LEU A 207 -5.99 -3.50 2.65
N TYR A 208 -5.88 -4.30 3.68
CA TYR A 208 -6.02 -3.80 5.05
C TYR A 208 -4.68 -3.26 5.55
N GLY A 209 -4.66 -2.01 6.00
CA GLY A 209 -3.46 -1.27 6.43
C GLY A 209 -3.36 -1.04 7.94
N GLY A 210 -4.15 -1.74 8.75
CA GLY A 210 -4.04 -1.68 10.20
C GLY A 210 -3.03 -2.68 10.77
N SER A 211 -3.22 -3.08 12.03
CA SER A 211 -2.31 -4.01 12.73
C SER A 211 -2.49 -5.45 12.24
N VAL A 212 -1.51 -5.91 11.44
CA VAL A 212 -1.47 -7.28 10.91
C VAL A 212 -0.29 -8.05 11.47
N LYS A 213 -0.55 -9.30 11.85
CA LYS A 213 0.43 -10.27 12.33
C LYS A 213 0.14 -11.65 11.73
N SER A 214 1.05 -12.60 11.92
CA SER A 214 0.86 -13.97 11.42
C SER A 214 -0.35 -14.69 12.04
N GLU A 215 -0.79 -14.27 13.23
CA GLU A 215 -1.93 -14.86 13.93
C GLU A 215 -3.29 -14.44 13.36
N ASN A 216 -3.38 -13.23 12.76
CA ASN A 216 -4.67 -12.66 12.33
C ASN A 216 -4.81 -12.47 10.81
N ILE A 217 -3.73 -12.57 10.02
CA ILE A 217 -3.80 -12.34 8.56
C ILE A 217 -4.83 -13.24 7.88
N ALA A 218 -4.94 -14.50 8.31
CA ALA A 218 -5.87 -15.44 7.71
C ALA A 218 -7.35 -15.04 7.91
N ASP A 219 -7.67 -14.36 9.01
CA ASP A 219 -9.04 -13.91 9.28
C ASP A 219 -9.42 -12.76 8.34
N PHE A 220 -8.53 -11.78 8.15
CA PHE A 220 -8.74 -10.73 7.15
C PHE A 220 -8.87 -11.29 5.73
N LEU A 221 -8.06 -12.28 5.35
CA LEU A 221 -8.08 -12.84 3.99
C LEU A 221 -9.27 -13.76 3.69
N LYS A 222 -10.02 -14.21 4.72
CA LYS A 222 -11.31 -14.89 4.52
C LYS A 222 -12.39 -13.95 4.01
N GLU A 223 -12.23 -12.65 4.29
CA GLU A 223 -13.17 -11.63 3.86
C GLU A 223 -13.16 -11.47 2.34
N LYS A 224 -14.32 -11.11 1.79
CA LYS A 224 -14.54 -11.09 0.34
C LYS A 224 -13.83 -9.94 -0.35
N ASP A 225 -13.79 -8.79 0.30
CA ASP A 225 -13.34 -7.54 -0.29
C ASP A 225 -11.95 -7.13 0.18
N ILE A 226 -11.27 -7.96 1.00
CA ILE A 226 -9.88 -7.79 1.42
C ILE A 226 -8.97 -8.70 0.57
N ASP A 227 -8.03 -8.08 -0.15
CA ASP A 227 -7.13 -8.76 -1.10
C ASP A 227 -5.66 -8.78 -0.62
N GLY A 228 -5.42 -8.50 0.65
CA GLY A 228 -4.08 -8.49 1.21
C GLY A 228 -3.91 -7.52 2.36
N ALA A 229 -2.66 -7.18 2.64
CA ALA A 229 -2.33 -6.26 3.72
C ALA A 229 -1.16 -5.33 3.38
N LEU A 230 -1.22 -4.10 3.91
CA LEU A 230 -0.10 -3.17 3.98
C LEU A 230 0.44 -3.15 5.41
N ILE A 231 1.61 -3.73 5.62
CA ILE A 231 2.14 -4.13 6.93
C ILE A 231 3.29 -3.22 7.33
N GLY A 232 3.21 -2.62 8.52
CA GLY A 232 4.28 -1.80 9.09
C GLY A 232 5.31 -2.66 9.85
N GLY A 233 5.37 -2.55 11.17
CA GLY A 233 6.42 -3.10 12.03
C GLY A 233 6.73 -4.59 11.86
N ALA A 234 5.74 -5.43 11.62
CA ALA A 234 5.97 -6.87 11.38
C ALA A 234 6.72 -7.15 10.06
N SER A 235 6.77 -6.19 9.13
CA SER A 235 7.55 -6.32 7.89
C SER A 235 9.05 -6.03 8.05
N LEU A 236 9.48 -5.55 9.21
CA LEU A 236 10.89 -5.24 9.52
C LEU A 236 11.69 -6.47 9.96
N LYS A 237 11.03 -7.57 10.28
CA LYS A 237 11.66 -8.82 10.70
C LYS A 237 11.40 -9.89 9.64
N PRO A 238 12.45 -10.49 9.06
CA PRO A 238 12.30 -11.50 8.00
C PRO A 238 11.36 -12.63 8.39
N GLU A 239 11.49 -13.16 9.63
CA GLU A 239 10.73 -14.31 10.10
C GLU A 239 9.23 -13.97 10.24
N ASP A 240 8.92 -12.81 10.83
CA ASP A 240 7.54 -12.35 11.01
C ASP A 240 6.88 -12.13 9.65
N PHE A 241 7.58 -11.45 8.74
CA PHE A 241 7.05 -11.11 7.43
C PHE A 241 6.85 -12.34 6.55
N LEU A 242 7.79 -13.30 6.58
CA LEU A 242 7.67 -14.59 5.90
C LEU A 242 6.51 -15.41 6.48
N SER A 243 6.36 -15.44 7.82
CA SER A 243 5.26 -16.15 8.46
C SER A 243 3.88 -15.61 8.06
N ILE A 244 3.74 -14.28 7.92
CA ILE A 244 2.51 -13.66 7.38
C ILE A 244 2.26 -14.11 5.94
N TYR A 245 3.28 -14.11 5.09
CA TYR A 245 3.17 -14.54 3.71
C TYR A 245 2.80 -16.01 3.57
N GLU A 246 3.40 -16.88 4.37
CA GLU A 246 3.11 -18.32 4.37
C GLU A 246 1.66 -18.62 4.75
N LYS A 247 1.10 -17.87 5.69
CA LYS A 247 -0.31 -18.00 6.11
C LYS A 247 -1.28 -17.27 5.17
N ALA A 248 -0.79 -16.38 4.28
CA ALA A 248 -1.63 -15.74 3.29
C ALA A 248 -2.06 -16.75 2.21
N GLY A 249 -3.37 -16.95 2.06
CA GLY A 249 -3.97 -17.82 1.06
C GLY A 249 -5.48 -17.84 1.20
N LYS A 250 -6.18 -17.92 0.08
CA LYS A 250 -7.65 -18.15 0.02
C LYS A 250 -7.92 -19.56 -0.44
#